data_1d1024a5c2ec97c654e62239aa6b1f47
#
_entry.id   1d1024a5c2ec97c654e62239aa6b1f47
#
_cell.length_a   1.000
_cell.length_b   1.000
_cell.length_c   1.000
_cell.angle_alpha   90.00
_cell.angle_beta   90.00
_cell.angle_gamma   90.00
#
_symmetry.space_group_name_H-M   'P 1'
#
loop_
_entity.id
_entity.type
_entity.pdbx_description
1 polymer ?
#
loop_
_entity_poly.entity_id
_entity_poly.type
_entity_poly.pdbx_seq_one_letter_code
_entity_poly.pdbx_strand_id
1 'polypeptide(L)'
;IGKNISFFDKGIKKKFLPKISKIKKINWNKINVLFTALPNGEAQKIAKIIPPYILLIDLSADFRLNDHKLYKKWYGINHKCKKLIKKSIYAITEFSRNKLNNQNIISCPGCYPTSIQLPLIPLVRKKMINTSNIVIDAKSGYSGAGKNIHKKFNFKSLFNSVSAYNVGSHRHMAEIDQELTKISKKKINVFFTPHLIPMFRGILSTIYLETYGKNSAKKIYNYLKKYHKNNFFIKIAKFNTSIGT
;
A
#
# COMPACT_ATOMS: atom_id res chain seq x y z
N ILE A 1 14.92 -17.76 -16.59
CA ILE A 1 14.16 -19.01 -16.59
C ILE A 1 15.14 -20.15 -16.38
N GLY A 2 14.75 -21.20 -15.63
CA GLY A 2 15.59 -22.33 -15.28
C GLY A 2 16.58 -22.10 -14.13
N LYS A 3 16.80 -20.87 -13.68
CA LYS A 3 17.64 -20.54 -12.53
C LYS A 3 16.83 -20.60 -11.23
N ASN A 4 17.49 -20.94 -10.14
CA ASN A 4 16.88 -20.83 -8.81
C ASN A 4 16.82 -19.36 -8.37
N ILE A 5 15.87 -19.02 -7.50
CA ILE A 5 15.75 -17.65 -6.97
C ILE A 5 17.00 -17.21 -6.22
N SER A 6 17.74 -18.14 -5.61
CA SER A 6 19.05 -17.89 -4.98
C SER A 6 20.11 -17.33 -5.93
N PHE A 7 19.92 -17.40 -7.25
CA PHE A 7 20.76 -16.70 -8.22
C PHE A 7 20.58 -15.18 -8.14
N PHE A 8 19.39 -14.72 -7.78
CA PHE A 8 19.03 -13.30 -7.68
C PHE A 8 19.14 -12.77 -6.25
N ASP A 9 18.98 -13.65 -5.27
CA ASP A 9 19.09 -13.34 -3.85
C ASP A 9 19.93 -14.42 -3.14
N LYS A 10 21.18 -14.06 -2.83
CA LYS A 10 22.16 -14.95 -2.19
C LYS A 10 21.78 -15.31 -0.75
N GLY A 11 20.92 -14.51 -0.09
CA GLY A 11 20.42 -14.78 1.27
C GLY A 11 19.48 -15.99 1.34
N ILE A 12 18.94 -16.41 0.19
CA ILE A 12 17.99 -17.53 0.12
C ILE A 12 18.74 -18.86 -0.09
N LYS A 13 18.64 -19.79 0.88
CA LYS A 13 19.29 -21.10 0.81
C LYS A 13 18.74 -21.94 -0.34
N LYS A 14 19.64 -22.55 -1.13
CA LYS A 14 19.35 -23.29 -2.38
C LYS A 14 18.47 -24.54 -2.22
N LYS A 15 18.39 -25.14 -1.04
CA LYS A 15 18.01 -26.54 -0.85
C LYS A 15 16.56 -26.91 -1.15
N PHE A 16 15.65 -25.93 -1.23
CA PHE A 16 14.19 -26.20 -1.33
C PHE A 16 13.42 -25.31 -2.30
N LEU A 17 14.11 -24.59 -3.17
CA LEU A 17 13.44 -23.61 -4.02
C LEU A 17 13.19 -24.13 -5.43
N PRO A 18 11.98 -23.98 -5.96
CA PRO A 18 11.70 -24.33 -7.35
C PRO A 18 12.47 -23.43 -8.31
N LYS A 19 12.78 -23.97 -9.50
CA LYS A 19 13.36 -23.18 -10.58
C LYS A 19 12.34 -22.16 -11.11
N ILE A 20 12.81 -20.98 -11.46
CA ILE A 20 11.98 -19.96 -12.11
C ILE A 20 11.52 -20.51 -13.47
N SER A 21 10.21 -20.56 -13.67
CA SER A 21 9.57 -21.11 -14.85
C SER A 21 8.71 -20.08 -15.58
N LYS A 22 8.38 -20.37 -16.84
CA LYS A 22 7.38 -19.61 -17.59
C LYS A 22 5.99 -19.90 -17.04
N ILE A 23 5.10 -18.91 -17.03
CA ILE A 23 3.71 -19.06 -16.56
C ILE A 23 2.95 -20.18 -17.30
N LYS A 24 3.25 -20.39 -18.59
CA LYS A 24 2.65 -21.46 -19.40
C LYS A 24 3.01 -22.88 -18.91
N LYS A 25 4.03 -23.02 -18.05
CA LYS A 25 4.45 -24.31 -17.48
C LYS A 25 3.93 -24.56 -16.07
N ILE A 26 3.09 -23.67 -15.55
CA ILE A 26 2.52 -23.78 -14.20
C ILE A 26 1.41 -24.82 -14.23
N ASN A 27 1.49 -25.81 -13.33
CA ASN A 27 0.36 -26.68 -13.04
C ASN A 27 -0.56 -25.99 -12.01
N TRP A 28 -1.62 -25.34 -12.51
CA TRP A 28 -2.55 -24.59 -11.70
C TRP A 28 -3.26 -25.43 -10.63
N ASN A 29 -3.48 -26.73 -10.88
CA ASN A 29 -4.14 -27.62 -9.91
C ASN A 29 -3.35 -27.82 -8.60
N LYS A 30 -2.07 -27.42 -8.59
CA LYS A 30 -1.20 -27.44 -7.40
C LYS A 30 -1.07 -26.09 -6.71
N ILE A 31 -1.83 -25.06 -7.14
CA ILE A 31 -1.74 -23.69 -6.66
C ILE A 31 -3.05 -23.29 -6.00
N ASN A 32 -2.99 -22.94 -4.74
CA ASN A 32 -4.14 -22.39 -4.00
C ASN A 32 -4.07 -20.85 -3.89
N VAL A 33 -2.84 -20.30 -3.80
CA VAL A 33 -2.61 -18.86 -3.63
C VAL A 33 -1.55 -18.40 -4.62
N LEU A 34 -1.80 -17.28 -5.28
CA LEU A 34 -0.87 -16.63 -6.19
C LEU A 34 -0.58 -15.21 -5.72
N PHE A 35 0.68 -14.87 -5.58
CA PHE A 35 1.12 -13.49 -5.34
C PHE A 35 1.56 -12.84 -6.64
N THR A 36 1.09 -11.62 -6.91
CA THR A 36 1.59 -10.81 -8.03
C THR A 36 2.28 -9.55 -7.51
N ALA A 37 3.47 -9.27 -8.03
CA ALA A 37 4.26 -8.06 -7.77
C ALA A 37 4.81 -7.57 -9.11
N LEU A 38 3.92 -7.07 -9.97
CA LEU A 38 4.17 -6.83 -11.39
C LEU A 38 4.01 -5.33 -11.74
N PRO A 39 4.56 -4.87 -12.85
CA PRO A 39 4.25 -3.55 -13.38
C PRO A 39 2.75 -3.36 -13.64
N ASN A 40 2.31 -2.10 -13.64
CA ASN A 40 0.90 -1.75 -13.87
C ASN A 40 0.37 -2.35 -15.19
N GLY A 41 -0.81 -2.95 -15.13
CA GLY A 41 -1.48 -3.61 -16.25
C GLY A 41 -1.12 -5.09 -16.43
N GLU A 42 -0.05 -5.59 -15.80
CA GLU A 42 0.38 -6.98 -15.95
C GLU A 42 -0.40 -7.94 -15.01
N ALA A 43 -0.71 -7.53 -13.78
CA ALA A 43 -1.53 -8.36 -12.90
C ALA A 43 -2.93 -8.60 -13.46
N GLN A 44 -3.49 -7.65 -14.22
CA GLN A 44 -4.74 -7.82 -14.95
C GLN A 44 -4.70 -8.96 -15.96
N LYS A 45 -3.55 -9.14 -16.65
CA LYS A 45 -3.38 -10.22 -17.62
C LYS A 45 -3.37 -11.58 -16.90
N ILE A 46 -2.71 -11.64 -15.76
CA ILE A 46 -2.66 -12.85 -14.92
C ILE A 46 -4.04 -13.18 -14.38
N ALA A 47 -4.73 -12.20 -13.81
CA ALA A 47 -6.07 -12.38 -13.26
C ALA A 47 -7.12 -12.91 -14.25
N LYS A 48 -6.88 -12.72 -15.58
CA LYS A 48 -7.76 -13.27 -16.63
C LYS A 48 -7.57 -14.75 -16.88
N ILE A 49 -6.39 -15.29 -16.62
CA ILE A 49 -6.00 -16.65 -17.04
C ILE A 49 -5.92 -17.63 -15.87
N ILE A 50 -5.88 -17.14 -14.64
CA ILE A 50 -5.85 -18.02 -13.47
C ILE A 50 -7.23 -18.66 -13.22
N PRO A 51 -7.28 -19.92 -12.79
CA PRO A 51 -8.53 -20.55 -12.38
C PRO A 51 -9.21 -19.78 -11.22
N PRO A 52 -10.56 -19.75 -11.20
CA PRO A 52 -11.31 -18.95 -10.22
C PRO A 52 -11.19 -19.43 -8.77
N TYR A 53 -10.73 -20.65 -8.54
CA TYR A 53 -10.47 -21.17 -7.19
C TYR A 53 -9.14 -20.67 -6.57
N ILE A 54 -8.26 -20.07 -7.37
CA ILE A 54 -6.98 -19.54 -6.88
C ILE A 54 -7.20 -18.18 -6.26
N LEU A 55 -6.79 -18.02 -5.00
CA LEU A 55 -6.74 -16.73 -4.34
C LEU A 55 -5.58 -15.90 -4.92
N LEU A 56 -5.90 -14.78 -5.56
CA LEU A 56 -4.92 -13.82 -6.03
C LEU A 56 -4.65 -12.75 -4.95
N ILE A 57 -3.42 -12.67 -4.46
CA ILE A 57 -2.94 -11.59 -3.61
C ILE A 57 -2.08 -10.65 -4.46
N ASP A 58 -2.64 -9.50 -4.81
CA ASP A 58 -2.00 -8.54 -5.72
C ASP A 58 -1.30 -7.41 -4.95
N LEU A 59 0.04 -7.40 -5.02
CA LEU A 59 0.87 -6.32 -4.48
C LEU A 59 1.09 -5.20 -5.51
N SER A 60 0.64 -5.39 -6.76
CA SER A 60 0.67 -4.35 -7.77
C SER A 60 -0.44 -3.32 -7.55
N ALA A 61 -0.59 -2.38 -8.48
CA ALA A 61 -1.60 -1.33 -8.34
C ALA A 61 -2.92 -1.64 -9.07
N ASP A 62 -3.02 -2.78 -9.74
CA ASP A 62 -4.05 -3.00 -10.74
C ASP A 62 -5.47 -3.11 -10.17
N PHE A 63 -5.61 -3.58 -8.94
CA PHE A 63 -6.92 -3.77 -8.29
C PHE A 63 -7.14 -2.87 -7.07
N ARG A 64 -6.31 -1.83 -6.88
CA ARG A 64 -6.41 -0.93 -5.71
C ARG A 64 -7.56 0.05 -5.81
N LEU A 65 -7.91 0.50 -7.02
CA LEU A 65 -8.97 1.48 -7.23
C LEU A 65 -10.26 0.81 -7.66
N ASN A 66 -11.36 1.21 -7.05
CA ASN A 66 -12.70 0.64 -7.27
C ASN A 66 -13.32 1.11 -8.60
N ASP A 67 -12.77 2.17 -9.21
CA ASP A 67 -13.24 2.73 -10.48
C ASP A 67 -12.15 2.67 -11.55
N HIS A 68 -12.49 2.06 -12.69
CA HIS A 68 -11.61 1.96 -13.84
C HIS A 68 -11.31 3.30 -14.52
N LYS A 69 -12.18 4.32 -14.40
CA LYS A 69 -11.94 5.67 -14.89
C LYS A 69 -10.89 6.36 -14.02
N LEU A 70 -11.00 6.20 -12.69
CA LEU A 70 -10.02 6.68 -11.74
C LEU A 70 -8.68 5.98 -11.95
N TYR A 71 -8.67 4.67 -12.21
CA TYR A 71 -7.46 3.94 -12.57
C TYR A 71 -6.79 4.52 -13.82
N LYS A 72 -7.56 4.77 -14.90
CA LYS A 72 -7.04 5.42 -16.12
C LYS A 72 -6.43 6.79 -15.83
N LYS A 73 -7.11 7.61 -15.03
CA LYS A 73 -6.64 8.96 -14.65
C LYS A 73 -5.27 8.91 -13.96
N TRP A 74 -5.09 8.00 -12.99
CA TRP A 74 -3.88 7.96 -12.15
C TRP A 74 -2.74 7.09 -12.70
N TYR A 75 -3.05 6.09 -13.51
CA TYR A 75 -2.05 5.17 -14.09
C TYR A 75 -1.81 5.34 -15.58
N GLY A 76 -2.60 6.19 -16.26
CA GLY A 76 -2.44 6.50 -17.69
C GLY A 76 -2.88 5.40 -18.65
N ILE A 77 -3.32 4.25 -18.16
CA ILE A 77 -3.72 3.09 -18.95
C ILE A 77 -5.15 2.63 -18.67
N ASN A 78 -5.82 2.08 -19.67
CA ASN A 78 -7.15 1.53 -19.49
C ASN A 78 -7.11 0.22 -18.70
N HIS A 79 -8.00 0.08 -17.72
CA HIS A 79 -8.15 -1.18 -16.99
C HIS A 79 -8.85 -2.23 -17.86
N LYS A 80 -8.15 -3.35 -18.12
CA LYS A 80 -8.61 -4.41 -19.05
C LYS A 80 -9.53 -5.46 -18.40
N CYS A 81 -9.71 -5.40 -17.06
CA CYS A 81 -10.49 -6.37 -16.28
C CYS A 81 -11.56 -5.67 -15.42
N LYS A 82 -12.38 -4.79 -16.01
CA LYS A 82 -13.38 -4.00 -15.28
C LYS A 82 -14.33 -4.84 -14.40
N LYS A 83 -14.72 -6.03 -14.87
CA LYS A 83 -15.56 -6.96 -14.10
C LYS A 83 -14.87 -7.51 -12.85
N LEU A 84 -13.55 -7.69 -12.89
CA LEU A 84 -12.78 -8.21 -11.76
C LEU A 84 -12.53 -7.16 -10.68
N ILE A 85 -12.55 -5.87 -11.00
CA ILE A 85 -12.51 -4.79 -9.99
C ILE A 85 -13.63 -4.99 -8.95
N LYS A 86 -14.85 -5.33 -9.40
CA LYS A 86 -16.00 -5.58 -8.51
C LYS A 86 -15.85 -6.83 -7.64
N LYS A 87 -14.97 -7.75 -8.02
CA LYS A 87 -14.66 -9.00 -7.32
C LYS A 87 -13.38 -8.92 -6.50
N SER A 88 -12.74 -7.77 -6.47
CA SER A 88 -11.54 -7.52 -5.69
C SER A 88 -11.86 -6.73 -4.41
N ILE A 89 -11.05 -6.97 -3.38
CA ILE A 89 -11.10 -6.17 -2.16
C ILE A 89 -9.76 -5.46 -1.97
N TYR A 90 -9.81 -4.15 -1.78
CA TYR A 90 -8.67 -3.38 -1.27
C TYR A 90 -8.56 -3.63 0.23
N ALA A 91 -7.45 -4.17 0.70
CA ALA A 91 -7.36 -4.70 2.04
C ALA A 91 -6.08 -4.30 2.78
N ILE A 92 -6.26 -3.52 3.84
CA ILE A 92 -5.39 -3.53 5.01
C ILE A 92 -5.97 -4.58 5.95
N THR A 93 -5.22 -5.61 6.26
CA THR A 93 -5.69 -6.79 7.03
C THR A 93 -6.33 -6.40 8.35
N GLU A 94 -5.79 -5.40 9.04
CA GLU A 94 -6.28 -4.90 10.32
C GLU A 94 -7.71 -4.35 10.28
N PHE A 95 -8.19 -3.95 9.10
CA PHE A 95 -9.54 -3.42 8.88
C PHE A 95 -10.46 -4.35 8.10
N SER A 96 -9.89 -5.34 7.44
CA SER A 96 -10.59 -6.12 6.41
C SER A 96 -10.65 -7.61 6.70
N ARG A 97 -10.02 -8.11 7.78
CA ARG A 97 -9.87 -9.55 8.08
C ARG A 97 -11.17 -10.34 7.87
N ASN A 98 -12.28 -9.89 8.45
CA ASN A 98 -13.56 -10.59 8.37
C ASN A 98 -14.21 -10.58 6.98
N LYS A 99 -13.65 -9.83 6.02
CA LYS A 99 -14.17 -9.70 4.65
C LYS A 99 -13.35 -10.47 3.62
N LEU A 100 -12.22 -11.07 4.03
CA LEU A 100 -11.29 -11.71 3.10
C LEU A 100 -11.73 -13.12 2.68
N ASN A 101 -12.47 -13.83 3.52
CA ASN A 101 -12.79 -15.26 3.33
C ASN A 101 -13.55 -15.58 2.02
N ASN A 102 -14.28 -14.61 1.47
CA ASN A 102 -15.09 -14.79 0.28
C ASN A 102 -14.55 -14.02 -0.94
N GLN A 103 -13.27 -13.65 -0.91
CA GLN A 103 -12.67 -12.86 -1.98
C GLN A 103 -11.69 -13.69 -2.79
N ASN A 104 -11.76 -13.57 -4.11
CA ASN A 104 -10.83 -14.22 -5.02
C ASN A 104 -9.62 -13.34 -5.36
N ILE A 105 -9.75 -12.02 -5.19
CA ILE A 105 -8.68 -11.05 -5.45
C ILE A 105 -8.56 -10.13 -4.24
N ILE A 106 -7.41 -10.19 -3.57
CA ILE A 106 -7.04 -9.28 -2.48
C ILE A 106 -6.00 -8.32 -3.03
N SER A 107 -6.34 -7.05 -3.10
CA SER A 107 -5.42 -6.00 -3.53
C SER A 107 -4.74 -5.37 -2.31
N CYS A 108 -3.42 -5.53 -2.24
CA CYS A 108 -2.62 -4.94 -1.18
C CYS A 108 -2.40 -3.45 -1.43
N PRO A 109 -2.54 -2.60 -0.41
CA PRO A 109 -2.31 -1.17 -0.49
C PRO A 109 -0.89 -0.80 -0.92
N GLY A 110 -0.72 0.42 -1.43
CA GLY A 110 0.60 1.01 -1.54
C GLY A 110 1.23 1.29 -0.18
N CYS A 111 2.55 1.50 -0.16
CA CYS A 111 3.29 1.72 1.08
C CYS A 111 2.86 2.99 1.83
N TYR A 112 2.74 4.12 1.15
CA TYR A 112 2.21 5.35 1.76
C TYR A 112 0.74 5.21 2.21
N PRO A 113 -0.20 4.69 1.39
CA PRO A 113 -1.55 4.41 1.85
C PRO A 113 -1.59 3.57 3.12
N THR A 114 -0.74 2.55 3.25
CA THR A 114 -0.66 1.72 4.45
C THR A 114 -0.25 2.55 5.67
N SER A 115 0.85 3.32 5.58
CA SER A 115 1.34 4.14 6.70
C SER A 115 0.36 5.23 7.15
N ILE A 116 -0.45 5.75 6.20
CA ILE A 116 -1.39 6.84 6.41
C ILE A 116 -2.76 6.34 6.89
N GLN A 117 -3.27 5.28 6.30
CA GLN A 117 -4.61 4.77 6.60
C GLN A 117 -4.67 4.06 7.96
N LEU A 118 -3.58 3.42 8.39
CA LEU A 118 -3.54 2.75 9.69
C LEU A 118 -3.89 3.68 10.87
N PRO A 119 -3.32 4.88 11.00
CA PRO A 119 -3.75 5.83 12.03
C PRO A 119 -5.04 6.57 11.69
N LEU A 120 -5.29 6.93 10.41
CA LEU A 120 -6.41 7.82 10.06
C LEU A 120 -7.77 7.12 10.04
N ILE A 121 -7.86 5.89 9.53
CA ILE A 121 -9.14 5.17 9.41
C ILE A 121 -9.89 5.09 10.76
N PRO A 122 -9.25 4.69 11.86
CA PRO A 122 -9.92 4.67 13.17
C PRO A 122 -10.43 6.04 13.60
N LEU A 123 -9.65 7.09 13.38
CA LEU A 123 -9.99 8.46 13.79
C LEU A 123 -11.15 9.03 12.97
N VAL A 124 -11.14 8.83 11.65
CA VAL A 124 -12.23 9.23 10.75
C VAL A 124 -13.52 8.49 11.11
N ARG A 125 -13.44 7.17 11.30
CA ARG A 125 -14.58 6.32 11.69
C ARG A 125 -15.20 6.77 13.00
N LYS A 126 -14.39 7.18 13.98
CA LYS A 126 -14.83 7.67 15.28
C LYS A 126 -15.21 9.16 15.29
N LYS A 127 -15.04 9.86 14.15
CA LYS A 127 -15.28 11.32 14.01
C LYS A 127 -14.50 12.13 15.05
N MET A 128 -13.23 11.78 15.27
CA MET A 128 -12.38 12.48 16.24
C MET A 128 -11.62 13.64 15.64
N ILE A 129 -11.51 13.71 14.31
CA ILE A 129 -10.70 14.70 13.58
C ILE A 129 -11.52 15.43 12.53
N ASN A 130 -11.12 16.66 12.25
CA ASN A 130 -11.59 17.40 11.10
C ASN A 130 -10.99 16.80 9.83
N THR A 131 -11.84 16.42 8.89
CA THR A 131 -11.41 15.78 7.64
C THR A 131 -11.25 16.77 6.47
N SER A 132 -11.50 18.06 6.70
CA SER A 132 -11.37 19.10 5.67
C SER A 132 -9.92 19.56 5.48
N ASN A 133 -9.08 19.37 6.49
CA ASN A 133 -7.69 19.85 6.49
C ASN A 133 -6.76 18.77 7.05
N ILE A 134 -6.42 17.77 6.21
CA ILE A 134 -5.46 16.71 6.55
C ILE A 134 -4.20 16.96 5.74
N VAL A 135 -3.10 17.29 6.40
CA VAL A 135 -1.79 17.48 5.77
C VAL A 135 -0.88 16.29 6.11
N ILE A 136 -0.27 15.72 5.11
CA ILE A 136 0.58 14.53 5.23
C ILE A 136 1.93 14.81 4.57
N ASP A 137 2.96 14.83 5.38
CA ASP A 137 4.34 14.99 4.98
C ASP A 137 5.07 13.67 5.23
N ALA A 138 5.38 12.94 4.15
CA ALA A 138 5.92 11.60 4.24
C ALA A 138 7.33 11.47 3.66
N LYS A 139 8.21 10.83 4.42
CA LYS A 139 9.60 10.57 4.07
C LYS A 139 9.78 9.07 3.79
N SER A 140 10.29 8.72 2.62
CA SER A 140 10.53 7.33 2.22
C SER A 140 11.99 7.08 1.93
N GLY A 141 12.46 5.93 2.36
CA GLY A 141 13.75 5.40 1.91
C GLY A 141 13.74 5.05 0.43
N TYR A 142 14.94 5.05 -0.18
CA TYR A 142 15.10 4.88 -1.63
C TYR A 142 14.75 3.47 -2.14
N SER A 143 14.71 2.43 -1.30
CA SER A 143 14.27 1.10 -1.72
C SER A 143 12.82 1.09 -2.22
N GLY A 144 11.99 2.04 -1.77
CA GLY A 144 10.60 2.22 -2.22
C GLY A 144 10.46 2.72 -3.65
N ALA A 145 11.48 3.34 -4.22
CA ALA A 145 11.48 3.81 -5.61
C ALA A 145 11.67 2.70 -6.67
N GLY A 146 11.87 1.45 -6.21
CA GLY A 146 11.95 0.26 -7.06
C GLY A 146 13.32 0.05 -7.72
N LYS A 147 13.41 -0.99 -8.57
CA LYS A 147 14.68 -1.45 -9.17
C LYS A 147 15.40 -0.43 -10.05
N ASN A 148 14.69 0.56 -10.57
CA ASN A 148 15.24 1.56 -11.51
C ASN A 148 15.72 2.85 -10.82
N ILE A 149 15.88 2.84 -9.50
CA ILE A 149 16.30 4.02 -8.74
C ILE A 149 17.63 4.60 -9.26
N HIS A 150 18.59 3.74 -9.59
CA HIS A 150 19.90 4.13 -10.12
C HIS A 150 19.83 4.86 -11.48
N LYS A 151 18.75 4.65 -12.24
CA LYS A 151 18.50 5.36 -13.51
C LYS A 151 17.86 6.73 -13.31
N LYS A 152 17.20 6.94 -12.17
CA LYS A 152 16.47 8.18 -11.88
C LYS A 152 17.25 9.17 -11.04
N PHE A 153 18.16 8.69 -10.22
CA PHE A 153 18.93 9.51 -9.27
C PHE A 153 20.40 9.15 -9.35
N ASN A 154 21.26 10.16 -9.38
CA ASN A 154 22.69 9.95 -9.20
C ASN A 154 22.92 9.48 -7.75
N PHE A 155 23.70 8.41 -7.57
CA PHE A 155 23.97 7.82 -6.25
C PHE A 155 24.53 8.84 -5.25
N LYS A 156 25.44 9.72 -5.70
CA LYS A 156 26.02 10.78 -4.83
C LYS A 156 24.96 11.77 -4.33
N SER A 157 24.00 12.16 -5.19
CA SER A 157 22.94 13.09 -4.78
C SER A 157 21.90 12.43 -3.87
N LEU A 158 21.70 11.12 -3.99
CA LEU A 158 20.72 10.37 -3.20
C LEU A 158 21.06 10.31 -1.71
N PHE A 159 22.36 10.26 -1.38
CA PHE A 159 22.84 10.19 0.00
C PHE A 159 23.02 11.56 0.67
N ASN A 160 22.96 12.64 -0.11
CA ASN A 160 23.23 13.98 0.38
C ASN A 160 22.05 14.96 0.21
N SER A 161 20.86 14.46 -0.15
CA SER A 161 19.71 15.33 -0.40
C SER A 161 18.40 14.73 0.08
N VAL A 162 17.46 15.61 0.38
CA VAL A 162 16.04 15.31 0.57
C VAL A 162 15.28 15.90 -0.59
N SER A 163 14.45 15.11 -1.26
CA SER A 163 13.76 15.55 -2.48
C SER A 163 12.26 15.28 -2.37
N ALA A 164 11.43 16.32 -2.43
CA ALA A 164 10.01 16.16 -2.65
C ALA A 164 9.76 15.71 -4.11
N TYR A 165 8.82 14.80 -4.31
CA TYR A 165 8.52 14.31 -5.65
C TYR A 165 7.02 14.06 -5.85
N ASN A 166 6.55 14.22 -7.09
CA ASN A 166 5.14 14.00 -7.45
C ASN A 166 4.16 14.73 -6.52
N VAL A 167 4.51 15.92 -6.05
CA VAL A 167 3.64 16.73 -5.18
C VAL A 167 2.33 17.02 -5.91
N GLY A 168 1.19 16.77 -5.25
CA GLY A 168 -0.15 16.90 -5.84
C GLY A 168 -0.50 15.90 -6.95
N SER A 169 0.42 15.03 -7.36
CA SER A 169 0.25 14.10 -8.48
C SER A 169 0.68 12.65 -8.19
N HIS A 170 1.00 12.34 -6.92
CA HIS A 170 1.40 10.98 -6.55
C HIS A 170 0.23 10.00 -6.58
N ARG A 171 0.39 8.89 -7.27
CA ARG A 171 -0.67 7.87 -7.51
C ARG A 171 -1.35 7.34 -6.24
N HIS A 172 -0.62 7.27 -5.13
CA HIS A 172 -1.16 6.83 -3.86
C HIS A 172 -2.22 7.77 -3.26
N MET A 173 -2.31 9.02 -3.73
CA MET A 173 -3.40 9.93 -3.31
C MET A 173 -4.77 9.34 -3.63
N ALA A 174 -4.90 8.70 -4.80
CA ALA A 174 -6.17 8.07 -5.20
C ALA A 174 -6.63 6.98 -4.23
N GLU A 175 -5.70 6.19 -3.68
CA GLU A 175 -6.01 5.15 -2.69
C GLU A 175 -6.42 5.77 -1.35
N ILE A 176 -5.69 6.80 -0.90
CA ILE A 176 -5.94 7.49 0.36
C ILE A 176 -7.32 8.16 0.33
N ASP A 177 -7.57 8.96 -0.70
CA ASP A 177 -8.83 9.69 -0.88
C ASP A 177 -10.01 8.73 -1.00
N GLN A 178 -9.86 7.64 -1.77
CA GLN A 178 -10.88 6.60 -1.94
C GLN A 178 -11.31 6.01 -0.60
N GLU A 179 -10.36 5.52 0.19
CA GLU A 179 -10.69 4.79 1.42
C GLU A 179 -11.17 5.73 2.54
N LEU A 180 -10.58 6.91 2.68
CA LEU A 180 -11.05 7.89 3.65
C LEU A 180 -12.45 8.41 3.30
N THR A 181 -12.72 8.72 2.02
CA THR A 181 -14.06 9.12 1.54
C THR A 181 -15.10 8.03 1.78
N LYS A 182 -14.76 6.77 1.51
CA LYS A 182 -15.65 5.63 1.75
C LYS A 182 -16.05 5.50 3.22
N ILE A 183 -15.13 5.77 4.13
CA ILE A 183 -15.37 5.65 5.58
C ILE A 183 -16.14 6.83 6.14
N SER A 184 -15.79 8.04 5.72
CA SER A 184 -16.44 9.28 6.17
C SER A 184 -17.82 9.48 5.55
N LYS A 185 -18.11 8.83 4.41
CA LYS A 185 -19.27 9.09 3.52
C LYS A 185 -19.31 10.54 2.97
N LYS A 186 -18.22 11.28 3.11
CA LYS A 186 -18.03 12.64 2.58
C LYS A 186 -16.74 12.66 1.80
N LYS A 187 -16.69 13.41 0.71
CA LYS A 187 -15.44 13.58 -0.06
C LYS A 187 -14.34 14.12 0.84
N ILE A 188 -13.24 13.40 0.91
CA ILE A 188 -12.02 13.80 1.60
C ILE A 188 -10.93 13.95 0.57
N ASN A 189 -10.24 15.06 0.60
CA ASN A 189 -8.99 15.28 -0.13
C ASN A 189 -7.90 15.54 0.91
N VAL A 190 -6.76 14.89 0.75
CA VAL A 190 -5.60 15.11 1.60
C VAL A 190 -4.55 15.95 0.89
N PHE A 191 -3.83 16.77 1.62
CA PHE A 191 -2.61 17.43 1.14
C PHE A 191 -1.43 16.48 1.40
N PHE A 192 -0.91 15.86 0.34
CA PHE A 192 0.12 14.83 0.47
C PHE A 192 1.40 15.23 -0.25
N THR A 193 2.49 15.31 0.51
CA THR A 193 3.84 15.60 -0.01
C THR A 193 4.78 14.45 0.33
N PRO A 194 5.10 13.58 -0.63
CA PRO A 194 6.10 12.53 -0.43
C PRO A 194 7.51 13.06 -0.67
N HIS A 195 8.44 12.62 0.18
CA HIS A 195 9.86 12.91 0.05
C HIS A 195 10.67 11.62 -0.07
N LEU A 196 11.73 11.68 -0.85
CA LEU A 196 12.80 10.69 -0.86
C LEU A 196 13.94 11.20 0.02
N ILE A 197 14.37 10.37 0.96
CA ILE A 197 15.43 10.73 1.92
C ILE A 197 16.57 9.73 1.85
N PRO A 198 17.79 10.11 2.31
CA PRO A 198 19.00 9.27 2.28
C PRO A 198 18.93 8.13 3.31
N MET A 199 17.96 7.29 3.17
CA MET A 199 17.69 6.11 4.00
C MET A 199 17.40 4.92 3.08
N PHE A 200 17.91 3.74 3.41
CA PHE A 200 17.68 2.57 2.56
C PHE A 200 16.20 2.16 2.54
N ARG A 201 15.61 1.92 3.70
CA ARG A 201 14.26 1.35 3.81
C ARG A 201 13.50 1.99 4.97
N GLY A 202 12.19 2.11 4.80
CA GLY A 202 11.26 2.62 5.78
C GLY A 202 10.45 3.79 5.24
N ILE A 203 9.39 4.15 5.94
CA ILE A 203 8.58 5.34 5.69
C ILE A 203 8.23 5.99 7.02
N LEU A 204 8.51 7.28 7.14
CA LEU A 204 8.02 8.14 8.21
C LEU A 204 6.93 9.05 7.64
N SER A 205 5.70 8.88 8.06
CA SER A 205 4.58 9.75 7.70
C SER A 205 4.22 10.65 8.88
N THR A 206 4.45 11.95 8.74
CA THR A 206 3.99 12.96 9.69
C THR A 206 2.63 13.46 9.23
N ILE A 207 1.62 13.34 10.08
CA ILE A 207 0.24 13.70 9.76
C ILE A 207 -0.22 14.81 10.69
N TYR A 208 -0.55 15.96 10.12
CA TYR A 208 -1.05 17.12 10.84
C TYR A 208 -2.58 17.10 10.78
N LEU A 209 -3.21 17.19 11.95
CA LEU A 209 -4.65 17.03 12.11
C LEU A 209 -5.23 18.12 12.99
N GLU A 210 -6.40 18.57 12.62
CA GLU A 210 -7.29 19.32 13.50
C GLU A 210 -8.27 18.38 14.19
N THR A 211 -8.55 18.62 15.46
CA THR A 211 -9.44 17.77 16.25
C THR A 211 -10.79 18.44 16.46
N TYR A 212 -11.86 17.66 16.56
CA TYR A 212 -13.16 18.17 16.94
C TYR A 212 -13.29 18.28 18.45
N GLY A 213 -13.78 19.45 18.90
CA GLY A 213 -14.15 19.70 20.29
C GLY A 213 -13.01 19.45 21.28
N LYS A 214 -13.30 18.76 22.37
CA LYS A 214 -12.35 18.46 23.48
C LYS A 214 -11.45 17.22 23.21
N ASN A 215 -11.20 16.84 21.95
CA ASN A 215 -10.29 15.75 21.64
C ASN A 215 -8.83 16.23 21.72
N SER A 216 -8.16 15.90 22.81
CA SER A 216 -6.73 16.18 22.99
C SER A 216 -5.85 15.13 22.31
N ALA A 217 -4.59 15.44 22.05
CA ALA A 217 -3.61 14.49 21.53
C ALA A 217 -3.52 13.21 22.40
N LYS A 218 -3.58 13.35 23.72
CA LYS A 218 -3.57 12.21 24.65
C LYS A 218 -4.82 11.33 24.51
N LYS A 219 -6.00 11.92 24.26
CA LYS A 219 -7.24 11.17 24.00
C LYS A 219 -7.16 10.38 22.70
N ILE A 220 -6.62 10.98 21.63
CA ILE A 220 -6.36 10.31 20.34
C ILE A 220 -5.37 9.17 20.53
N TYR A 221 -4.25 9.41 21.21
CA TYR A 221 -3.27 8.38 21.53
C TYR A 221 -3.89 7.18 22.25
N ASN A 222 -4.65 7.42 23.34
CA ASN A 222 -5.30 6.36 24.10
C ASN A 222 -6.31 5.59 23.24
N TYR A 223 -7.04 6.28 22.36
CA TYR A 223 -7.97 5.64 21.45
C TYR A 223 -7.25 4.72 20.45
N LEU A 224 -6.20 5.19 19.79
CA LEU A 224 -5.41 4.40 18.84
C LEU A 224 -4.74 3.20 19.54
N LYS A 225 -4.21 3.38 20.75
CA LYS A 225 -3.63 2.31 21.56
C LYS A 225 -4.65 1.21 21.87
N LYS A 226 -5.87 1.60 22.26
CA LYS A 226 -6.98 0.65 22.49
C LYS A 226 -7.42 -0.03 21.22
N TYR A 227 -7.56 0.73 20.13
CA TYR A 227 -8.04 0.24 18.83
C TYR A 227 -7.11 -0.83 18.23
N HIS A 228 -5.80 -0.60 18.28
CA HIS A 228 -4.80 -1.49 17.70
C HIS A 228 -4.23 -2.53 18.66
N LYS A 229 -4.77 -2.67 19.86
CA LYS A 229 -4.24 -3.58 20.92
C LYS A 229 -4.00 -5.01 20.41
N ASN A 230 -4.89 -5.53 19.56
CA ASN A 230 -4.85 -6.91 19.07
C ASN A 230 -4.28 -7.02 17.64
N ASN A 231 -3.70 -5.95 17.09
CA ASN A 231 -3.12 -5.96 15.75
C ASN A 231 -1.62 -6.27 15.84
N PHE A 232 -1.25 -7.49 15.52
CA PHE A 232 0.11 -8.03 15.70
C PHE A 232 1.21 -7.19 15.04
N PHE A 233 0.94 -6.63 13.86
CA PHE A 233 1.92 -5.84 13.11
C PHE A 233 1.92 -4.34 13.44
N ILE A 234 1.08 -3.89 14.39
CA ILE A 234 1.01 -2.49 14.79
C ILE A 234 1.55 -2.33 16.20
N LYS A 235 2.55 -1.47 16.34
CA LYS A 235 3.08 -1.06 17.63
C LYS A 235 2.75 0.42 17.87
N ILE A 236 2.11 0.72 18.98
CA ILE A 236 1.89 2.10 19.42
C ILE A 236 3.00 2.45 20.42
N ALA A 237 3.88 3.34 20.02
CA ALA A 237 4.95 3.83 20.88
C ALA A 237 4.41 4.59 22.10
N LYS A 238 5.23 4.82 23.12
CA LYS A 238 4.85 5.61 24.28
C LYS A 238 4.55 7.06 23.84
N PHE A 239 3.55 7.69 24.48
CA PHE A 239 3.18 9.09 24.17
C PHE A 239 4.38 10.03 24.39
N ASN A 240 4.57 10.98 23.49
CA ASN A 240 5.67 11.95 23.50
C ASN A 240 7.08 11.33 23.50
N THR A 241 7.26 10.20 22.84
CA THR A 241 8.60 9.63 22.61
C THR A 241 9.02 9.77 21.14
N SER A 242 10.33 9.80 20.92
CA SER A 242 10.90 9.73 19.57
C SER A 242 10.56 8.41 18.89
N ILE A 243 10.24 8.49 17.59
CA ILE A 243 9.98 7.34 16.75
C ILE A 243 10.97 7.40 15.59
N GLY A 244 11.67 6.29 15.35
CA GLY A 244 12.50 6.08 14.16
C GLY A 244 11.84 5.10 13.18
N THR A 245 12.44 4.96 12.00
CA THR A 245 12.05 4.01 10.95
C THR A 245 12.96 2.80 10.94
#